data_28ee926330a1a1c632c42371d57c8763
#
_entry.id   28ee926330a1a1c632c42371d57c8763
#
_cell.length_a   1.000
_cell.length_b   1.000
_cell.length_c   1.000
_cell.angle_alpha   90.00
_cell.angle_beta   90.00
_cell.angle_gamma   90.00
#
_symmetry.space_group_name_H-M   'P 1'
#
loop_
_entity.id
_entity.type
_entity.pdbx_description
1 polymer ?
#
loop_
_entity_poly.entity_id
_entity_poly.type
_entity_poly.pdbx_seq_one_letter_code
_entity_poly.pdbx_strand_id
1 'polypeptide(L)'
;MSDQDLDTQTGSLKAVRVVLFDAVGTVIDAQPDVATVYHRVGKQFGSQLSTVEIERRFRQSLVIRHQQPAESGDRWSTSPQAEYDRWLQIVSDVFVDVDACEPLFESLWQYFEQSSSWAVFDDVAETWHALEQRGLRLGLASNFDQRLETLASNLTPFDRTKLVFHSAGLGCRKPGSAFFRRIEEQLGVVPGEILLVGDNYEGDYRAAREADWCACWLRRGHTATRPGELSDLRELIPLIASS
;
A
#
# COMPACT_ATOMS: atom_id res chain seq x y z
N MET A 1 -16.55 -20.74 -2.83
CA MET A 1 -15.63 -21.00 -3.95
C MET A 1 -14.46 -21.78 -3.39
N SER A 2 -14.13 -22.93 -3.95
CA SER A 2 -13.01 -23.74 -3.49
C SER A 2 -11.68 -23.17 -3.95
N ASP A 3 -10.58 -23.43 -3.24
CA ASP A 3 -9.21 -23.02 -3.63
C ASP A 3 -8.83 -23.47 -5.07
N GLN A 4 -9.54 -24.43 -5.64
CA GLN A 4 -9.33 -24.92 -7.01
C GLN A 4 -9.91 -23.99 -8.09
N ASP A 5 -10.88 -23.12 -7.76
CA ASP A 5 -11.42 -22.14 -8.72
C ASP A 5 -10.52 -20.91 -8.86
N LEU A 6 -9.60 -20.69 -7.91
CA LEU A 6 -8.61 -19.62 -7.96
C LEU A 6 -7.45 -19.92 -8.93
N ASP A 7 -7.16 -21.20 -9.17
CA ASP A 7 -6.05 -21.64 -10.02
C ASP A 7 -6.30 -21.51 -11.53
N THR A 8 -7.58 -21.46 -11.95
CA THR A 8 -7.91 -21.42 -13.39
C THR A 8 -7.99 -20.01 -14.00
N GLN A 9 -7.89 -18.97 -13.19
CA GLN A 9 -7.92 -17.58 -13.64
C GLN A 9 -6.56 -16.84 -13.59
N THR A 10 -5.43 -17.52 -13.65
CA THR A 10 -4.23 -16.96 -14.26
C THR A 10 -4.49 -16.79 -15.77
N GLY A 11 -5.69 -16.32 -16.10
CA GLY A 11 -6.05 -15.84 -17.42
C GLY A 11 -4.97 -14.85 -17.80
N SER A 12 -4.29 -15.19 -18.86
CA SER A 12 -3.23 -14.48 -19.50
C SER A 12 -3.24 -12.98 -19.13
N LEU A 13 -2.22 -12.49 -18.43
CA LEU A 13 -2.00 -11.04 -18.22
C LEU A 13 -1.86 -10.28 -19.56
N LYS A 14 -2.21 -10.92 -20.68
CA LYS A 14 -2.21 -10.39 -22.05
C LYS A 14 -3.20 -9.24 -22.25
N ALA A 15 -4.30 -9.20 -21.48
CA ALA A 15 -5.30 -8.14 -21.58
C ALA A 15 -4.96 -6.92 -20.71
N VAL A 16 -3.96 -7.02 -19.84
CA VAL A 16 -3.59 -5.96 -18.91
C VAL A 16 -3.08 -4.73 -19.66
N ARG A 17 -3.64 -3.58 -19.34
CA ARG A 17 -3.29 -2.26 -19.88
C ARG A 17 -2.81 -1.30 -18.79
N VAL A 18 -3.22 -1.56 -17.55
CA VAL A 18 -2.88 -0.75 -16.39
C VAL A 18 -2.32 -1.66 -15.31
N VAL A 19 -1.15 -1.31 -14.77
CA VAL A 19 -0.57 -1.97 -13.61
C VAL A 19 -0.52 -0.96 -12.46
N LEU A 20 -1.17 -1.30 -11.38
CA LEU A 20 -1.16 -0.53 -10.15
C LEU A 20 -0.40 -1.30 -9.08
N PHE A 21 0.44 -0.59 -8.35
CA PHE A 21 1.20 -1.15 -7.25
C PHE A 21 0.68 -0.58 -5.93
N ASP A 22 0.55 -1.42 -4.91
CA ASP A 22 0.49 -0.90 -3.56
C ASP A 22 1.80 -0.17 -3.21
N ALA A 23 1.79 0.66 -2.16
CA ALA A 23 2.93 1.51 -1.84
C ALA A 23 3.89 0.84 -0.85
N VAL A 24 3.56 0.88 0.44
CA VAL A 24 4.45 0.45 1.53
C VAL A 24 4.54 -1.07 1.58
N GLY A 25 5.76 -1.61 1.66
CA GLY A 25 6.01 -3.05 1.59
C GLY A 25 6.04 -3.61 0.16
N THR A 26 5.54 -2.84 -0.82
CA THR A 26 5.49 -3.23 -2.23
C THR A 26 6.52 -2.48 -3.06
N VAL A 27 6.44 -1.17 -3.16
CA VAL A 27 7.38 -0.38 -3.99
C VAL A 27 8.25 0.56 -3.16
N ILE A 28 7.82 0.93 -1.95
CA ILE A 28 8.60 1.75 -1.00
C ILE A 28 8.56 1.13 0.39
N ASP A 29 9.54 1.46 1.20
CA ASP A 29 9.53 1.21 2.64
C ASP A 29 10.16 2.38 3.40
N ALA A 30 9.84 2.52 4.69
CA ALA A 30 10.40 3.55 5.52
C ALA A 30 11.90 3.33 5.76
N GLN A 31 12.71 4.37 5.64
CA GLN A 31 14.15 4.31 5.91
C GLN A 31 14.63 5.55 6.70
N PRO A 32 15.12 5.35 7.95
CA PRO A 32 15.14 4.09 8.71
C PRO A 32 13.75 3.48 8.93
N ASP A 33 13.69 2.21 9.34
CA ASP A 33 12.43 1.53 9.64
C ASP A 33 11.57 2.27 10.65
N VAL A 34 10.26 2.05 10.61
CA VAL A 34 9.25 2.75 11.41
C VAL A 34 9.58 2.68 12.90
N ALA A 35 9.97 1.52 13.42
CA ALA A 35 10.23 1.35 14.87
C ALA A 35 11.44 2.17 15.33
N THR A 36 12.47 2.27 14.50
CA THR A 36 13.66 3.11 14.73
C THR A 36 13.27 4.59 14.77
N VAL A 37 12.48 5.06 13.84
CA VAL A 37 12.00 6.46 13.79
C VAL A 37 11.12 6.77 15.00
N TYR A 38 10.14 5.92 15.27
CA TYR A 38 9.24 6.06 16.42
C TYR A 38 10.03 6.12 17.75
N HIS A 39 11.00 5.23 17.93
CA HIS A 39 11.86 5.23 19.12
C HIS A 39 12.65 6.54 19.25
N ARG A 40 13.26 7.00 18.16
CA ARG A 40 14.04 8.25 18.16
C ARG A 40 13.17 9.46 18.49
N VAL A 41 11.99 9.58 17.87
CA VAL A 41 11.05 10.68 18.11
C VAL A 41 10.43 10.54 19.50
N GLY A 42 9.95 9.35 19.88
CA GLY A 42 9.35 9.10 21.19
C GLY A 42 10.25 9.51 22.36
N LYS A 43 11.56 9.26 22.25
CA LYS A 43 12.54 9.71 23.26
C LYS A 43 12.56 11.23 23.44
N GLN A 44 12.34 12.01 22.40
CA GLN A 44 12.30 13.49 22.49
C GLN A 44 11.09 13.95 23.30
N PHE A 45 10.03 13.14 23.36
CA PHE A 45 8.80 13.38 24.12
C PHE A 45 8.74 12.59 25.44
N GLY A 46 9.87 12.03 25.89
CA GLY A 46 10.00 11.39 27.20
C GLY A 46 9.66 9.90 27.26
N SER A 47 9.31 9.26 26.13
CA SER A 47 9.04 7.81 26.10
C SER A 47 10.26 6.99 26.51
N GLN A 48 10.04 5.95 27.32
CA GLN A 48 11.04 4.99 27.77
C GLN A 48 10.92 3.63 27.05
N LEU A 49 10.01 3.51 26.09
CA LEU A 49 9.80 2.27 25.38
C LEU A 49 11.01 1.88 24.53
N SER A 50 11.35 0.61 24.52
CA SER A 50 12.37 0.07 23.62
C SER A 50 11.86 -0.03 22.18
N THR A 51 12.77 -0.08 21.20
CA THR A 51 12.43 -0.27 19.79
C THR A 51 11.60 -1.55 19.59
N VAL A 52 11.94 -2.64 20.29
CA VAL A 52 11.21 -3.93 20.21
C VAL A 52 9.76 -3.77 20.70
N GLU A 53 9.55 -3.06 21.81
CA GLU A 53 8.21 -2.83 22.36
C GLU A 53 7.40 -1.91 21.46
N ILE A 54 8.02 -0.87 20.89
CA ILE A 54 7.40 0.02 19.89
C ILE A 54 6.96 -0.79 18.68
N GLU A 55 7.84 -1.61 18.11
CA GLU A 55 7.51 -2.45 16.96
C GLU A 55 6.33 -3.39 17.24
N ARG A 56 6.35 -4.06 18.40
CA ARG A 56 5.26 -4.95 18.81
C ARG A 56 3.92 -4.20 18.92
N ARG A 57 3.90 -3.04 19.58
CA ARG A 57 2.70 -2.22 19.75
C ARG A 57 2.20 -1.66 18.43
N PHE A 58 3.12 -1.18 17.59
CA PHE A 58 2.80 -0.65 16.27
C PHE A 58 2.11 -1.71 15.40
N ARG A 59 2.68 -2.92 15.30
CA ARG A 59 2.07 -4.03 14.54
C ARG A 59 0.69 -4.41 15.09
N GLN A 60 0.56 -4.48 16.41
CA GLN A 60 -0.71 -4.79 17.05
C GLN A 60 -1.77 -3.72 16.77
N SER A 61 -1.42 -2.45 16.91
CA SER A 61 -2.34 -1.34 16.64
C SER A 61 -2.74 -1.29 15.17
N LEU A 62 -1.79 -1.47 14.23
CA LEU A 62 -2.11 -1.54 12.80
C LEU A 62 -3.19 -2.58 12.50
N VAL A 63 -3.05 -3.80 13.02
CA VAL A 63 -4.04 -4.87 12.81
C VAL A 63 -5.41 -4.46 13.35
N ILE A 64 -5.47 -3.93 14.57
CA ILE A 64 -6.72 -3.51 15.21
C ILE A 64 -7.37 -2.37 14.42
N ARG A 65 -6.61 -1.31 14.12
CA ARG A 65 -7.14 -0.09 13.48
C ARG A 65 -7.52 -0.30 12.01
N HIS A 66 -6.82 -1.19 11.30
CA HIS A 66 -7.21 -1.54 9.94
C HIS A 66 -8.50 -2.35 9.86
N GLN A 67 -8.84 -3.11 10.89
CA GLN A 67 -10.07 -3.89 10.95
C GLN A 67 -11.28 -3.10 11.47
N GLN A 68 -11.05 -1.93 12.07
CA GLN A 68 -12.15 -1.08 12.54
C GLN A 68 -13.00 -0.61 11.36
N PRO A 69 -14.34 -0.80 11.45
CA PRO A 69 -15.25 -0.22 10.47
C PRO A 69 -15.24 1.31 10.58
N ALA A 70 -15.64 1.98 9.49
CA ALA A 70 -15.92 3.41 9.55
C ALA A 70 -17.05 3.71 10.55
N GLU A 71 -17.00 4.86 11.17
CA GLU A 71 -18.05 5.30 12.14
C GLU A 71 -19.40 5.53 11.45
N SER A 72 -19.38 5.84 10.15
CA SER A 72 -20.58 6.06 9.34
C SER A 72 -20.36 5.61 7.90
N GLY A 73 -21.44 5.20 7.22
CA GLY A 73 -21.42 4.76 5.84
C GLY A 73 -21.03 3.28 5.68
N ASP A 74 -20.40 2.95 4.57
CA ASP A 74 -19.85 1.61 4.32
C ASP A 74 -18.69 1.32 5.27
N ARG A 75 -18.54 0.05 5.65
CA ARG A 75 -17.48 -0.42 6.56
C ARG A 75 -16.08 0.10 6.19
N TRP A 76 -15.83 0.25 4.90
CA TRP A 76 -14.53 0.64 4.35
C TRP A 76 -14.49 2.10 3.91
N SER A 77 -15.51 2.90 4.25
CA SER A 77 -15.48 4.35 4.02
C SER A 77 -14.36 5.00 4.81
N THR A 78 -13.76 6.03 4.23
CA THR A 78 -12.74 6.84 4.89
C THR A 78 -12.75 8.26 4.35
N SER A 79 -11.91 9.12 4.91
CA SER A 79 -11.68 10.49 4.46
C SER A 79 -10.28 10.94 4.88
N PRO A 80 -9.75 12.07 4.40
CA PRO A 80 -8.49 12.61 4.88
C PRO A 80 -8.44 12.75 6.41
N GLN A 81 -9.52 13.23 7.03
CA GLN A 81 -9.62 13.37 8.48
C GLN A 81 -9.64 12.00 9.18
N ALA A 82 -10.41 11.04 8.67
CA ALA A 82 -10.48 9.70 9.27
C ALA A 82 -9.14 8.95 9.18
N GLU A 83 -8.35 9.16 8.11
CA GLU A 83 -6.99 8.59 8.02
C GLU A 83 -6.04 9.27 9.00
N TYR A 84 -6.10 10.60 9.13
CA TYR A 84 -5.32 11.35 10.13
C TYR A 84 -5.63 10.88 11.55
N ASP A 85 -6.91 10.80 11.92
CA ASP A 85 -7.37 10.37 13.24
C ASP A 85 -6.95 8.92 13.53
N ARG A 86 -6.98 8.05 12.52
CA ARG A 86 -6.52 6.66 12.63
C ARG A 86 -5.03 6.59 12.94
N TRP A 87 -4.22 7.39 12.26
CA TRP A 87 -2.78 7.43 12.52
C TRP A 87 -2.48 8.02 13.90
N LEU A 88 -3.20 9.06 14.33
CA LEU A 88 -3.09 9.58 15.69
C LEU A 88 -3.41 8.49 16.73
N GLN A 89 -4.46 7.71 16.51
CA GLN A 89 -4.80 6.59 17.39
C GLN A 89 -3.72 5.50 17.40
N ILE A 90 -3.15 5.15 16.24
CA ILE A 90 -2.05 4.19 16.17
C ILE A 90 -0.86 4.68 17.00
N VAL A 91 -0.47 5.94 16.85
CA VAL A 91 0.63 6.53 17.61
C VAL A 91 0.32 6.55 19.11
N SER A 92 -0.91 6.90 19.50
CA SER A 92 -1.36 6.89 20.89
C SER A 92 -1.36 5.48 21.50
N ASP A 93 -1.76 4.46 20.75
CA ASP A 93 -1.70 3.05 21.18
C ASP A 93 -0.24 2.58 21.41
N VAL A 94 0.70 3.11 20.63
CA VAL A 94 2.13 2.81 20.80
C VAL A 94 2.70 3.49 22.04
N PHE A 95 2.48 4.80 22.19
CA PHE A 95 3.11 5.64 23.22
C PHE A 95 2.21 5.86 24.43
N VAL A 96 1.84 4.77 25.10
CA VAL A 96 1.01 4.81 26.33
C VAL A 96 1.72 5.45 27.54
N ASP A 97 3.03 5.67 27.42
CA ASP A 97 3.88 6.29 28.44
C ASP A 97 4.14 7.79 28.17
N VAL A 98 3.45 8.39 27.21
CA VAL A 98 3.52 9.81 26.87
C VAL A 98 2.16 10.46 27.10
N ASP A 99 2.05 11.42 28.02
CA ASP A 99 0.78 12.03 28.42
C ASP A 99 0.14 12.88 27.31
N ALA A 100 0.95 13.61 26.52
CA ALA A 100 0.48 14.44 25.41
C ALA A 100 1.01 13.88 24.08
N CYS A 101 0.20 12.99 23.47
CA CYS A 101 0.63 12.26 22.27
C CYS A 101 0.54 13.09 20.97
N GLU A 102 -0.30 14.13 20.92
CA GLU A 102 -0.50 14.93 19.71
C GLU A 102 0.80 15.60 19.19
N PRO A 103 1.64 16.27 20.01
CA PRO A 103 2.88 16.86 19.50
C PRO A 103 3.88 15.81 18.99
N LEU A 104 3.91 14.63 19.61
CA LEU A 104 4.71 13.49 19.15
C LEU A 104 4.19 12.99 17.81
N PHE A 105 2.88 12.82 17.70
CA PHE A 105 2.24 12.41 16.46
C PHE A 105 2.53 13.40 15.32
N GLU A 106 2.38 14.70 15.55
CA GLU A 106 2.68 15.73 14.55
C GLU A 106 4.13 15.65 14.05
N SER A 107 5.07 15.38 14.96
CA SER A 107 6.48 15.20 14.59
C SER A 107 6.70 13.97 13.72
N LEU A 108 6.01 12.86 14.00
CA LEU A 108 6.03 11.65 13.17
C LEU A 108 5.33 11.88 11.83
N TRP A 109 4.18 12.57 11.85
CA TRP A 109 3.43 12.90 10.65
C TRP A 109 4.26 13.69 9.65
N GLN A 110 4.90 14.78 10.12
CA GLN A 110 5.79 15.61 9.30
C GLN A 110 7.04 14.83 8.83
N TYR A 111 7.56 13.92 9.66
CA TYR A 111 8.68 13.08 9.26
C TYR A 111 8.34 12.19 8.08
N PHE A 112 7.21 11.48 8.13
CA PHE A 112 6.77 10.57 7.07
C PHE A 112 6.09 11.26 5.89
N GLU A 113 5.92 12.57 5.91
CA GLU A 113 5.53 13.37 4.74
C GLU A 113 6.72 13.60 3.78
N GLN A 114 7.94 13.53 4.31
CA GLN A 114 9.15 13.78 3.52
C GLN A 114 9.55 12.56 2.70
N SER A 115 9.81 12.74 1.40
CA SER A 115 10.27 11.65 0.52
C SER A 115 11.62 11.05 0.97
N SER A 116 12.47 11.84 1.64
CA SER A 116 13.74 11.35 2.23
C SER A 116 13.57 10.33 3.36
N SER A 117 12.34 10.15 3.87
CA SER A 117 12.00 9.15 4.89
C SER A 117 11.63 7.79 4.30
N TRP A 118 11.70 7.67 2.98
CA TRP A 118 11.29 6.48 2.24
C TRP A 118 12.38 6.03 1.28
N ALA A 119 12.54 4.75 1.14
CA ALA A 119 13.40 4.13 0.14
C ALA A 119 12.54 3.34 -0.87
N VAL A 120 12.89 3.45 -2.13
CA VAL A 120 12.32 2.62 -3.20
C VAL A 120 13.09 1.30 -3.22
N PHE A 121 12.39 0.15 -3.31
CA PHE A 121 13.06 -1.16 -3.41
C PHE A 121 13.85 -1.30 -4.71
N ASP A 122 14.93 -2.06 -4.66
CA ASP A 122 15.92 -2.19 -5.77
C ASP A 122 15.34 -2.79 -7.05
N ASP A 123 14.27 -3.58 -6.96
CA ASP A 123 13.60 -4.23 -8.08
C ASP A 123 12.57 -3.34 -8.79
N VAL A 124 12.22 -2.20 -8.20
CA VAL A 124 11.13 -1.35 -8.69
C VAL A 124 11.50 -0.63 -9.99
N ALA A 125 12.65 0.04 -10.02
CA ALA A 125 13.02 0.88 -11.16
C ALA A 125 13.16 0.07 -12.46
N GLU A 126 13.77 -1.11 -12.39
CA GLU A 126 13.90 -2.02 -13.52
C GLU A 126 12.53 -2.53 -13.99
N THR A 127 11.69 -2.99 -13.06
CA THR A 127 10.36 -3.49 -13.37
C THR A 127 9.49 -2.40 -13.97
N TRP A 128 9.46 -1.22 -13.35
CA TRP A 128 8.69 -0.08 -13.84
C TRP A 128 9.06 0.28 -15.27
N HIS A 129 10.33 0.47 -15.54
CA HIS A 129 10.82 0.80 -16.87
C HIS A 129 10.49 -0.26 -17.93
N ALA A 130 10.68 -1.54 -17.59
CA ALA A 130 10.36 -2.64 -18.51
C ALA A 130 8.85 -2.70 -18.85
N LEU A 131 7.98 -2.40 -17.91
CA LEU A 131 6.52 -2.36 -18.12
C LEU A 131 6.11 -1.11 -18.92
N GLU A 132 6.71 0.05 -18.66
CA GLU A 132 6.50 1.27 -19.48
C GLU A 132 6.88 1.05 -20.94
N GLN A 133 8.02 0.40 -21.19
CA GLN A 133 8.46 0.08 -22.55
C GLN A 133 7.48 -0.83 -23.30
N ARG A 134 6.63 -1.56 -22.60
CA ARG A 134 5.55 -2.38 -23.17
C ARG A 134 4.25 -1.61 -23.41
N GLY A 135 4.25 -0.31 -23.18
CA GLY A 135 3.09 0.56 -23.38
C GLY A 135 2.04 0.50 -22.28
N LEU A 136 2.37 -0.08 -21.12
CA LEU A 136 1.46 -0.15 -19.98
C LEU A 136 1.37 1.19 -19.25
N ARG A 137 0.19 1.52 -18.76
CA ARG A 137 -0.02 2.63 -17.83
C ARG A 137 0.30 2.15 -16.42
N LEU A 138 1.19 2.84 -15.72
CA LEU A 138 1.65 2.43 -14.38
C LEU A 138 1.23 3.46 -13.34
N GLY A 139 0.92 3.00 -12.12
CA GLY A 139 0.53 3.87 -11.03
C GLY A 139 0.58 3.20 -9.66
N LEU A 140 0.13 3.95 -8.66
CA LEU A 140 0.05 3.51 -7.27
C LEU A 140 -1.43 3.42 -6.83
N ALA A 141 -1.76 2.41 -6.01
CA ALA A 141 -3.10 2.23 -5.44
C ALA A 141 -3.01 1.68 -4.01
N SER A 142 -3.06 2.56 -3.01
CA SER A 142 -2.74 2.22 -1.63
C SER A 142 -3.76 2.71 -0.61
N ASN A 143 -3.89 2.00 0.50
CA ASN A 143 -4.51 2.50 1.72
C ASN A 143 -3.57 3.54 2.36
N PHE A 144 -3.65 4.76 1.89
CA PHE A 144 -2.79 5.88 2.26
C PHE A 144 -3.59 7.19 2.25
N ASP A 145 -3.02 8.24 2.76
CA ASP A 145 -3.57 9.60 2.69
C ASP A 145 -2.90 10.42 1.57
N GLN A 146 -3.22 11.72 1.50
CA GLN A 146 -2.74 12.63 0.46
C GLN A 146 -1.21 12.78 0.39
N ARG A 147 -0.46 12.38 1.43
CA ARG A 147 1.01 12.37 1.39
C ARG A 147 1.55 11.46 0.28
N LEU A 148 0.78 10.45 -0.15
CA LEU A 148 1.19 9.57 -1.26
C LEU A 148 1.43 10.35 -2.56
N GLU A 149 0.65 11.39 -2.85
CA GLU A 149 0.83 12.22 -4.04
C GLU A 149 2.18 12.96 -4.00
N THR A 150 2.53 13.51 -2.82
CA THR A 150 3.81 14.18 -2.59
C THR A 150 4.97 13.19 -2.71
N LEU A 151 4.84 12.00 -2.12
CA LEU A 151 5.86 10.95 -2.20
C LEU A 151 6.06 10.49 -3.64
N ALA A 152 4.98 10.19 -4.37
CA ALA A 152 5.05 9.79 -5.76
C ALA A 152 5.73 10.85 -6.64
N SER A 153 5.42 12.13 -6.42
CA SER A 153 6.01 13.22 -7.21
C SER A 153 7.51 13.42 -6.97
N ASN A 154 8.05 12.93 -5.85
CA ASN A 154 9.45 13.13 -5.45
C ASN A 154 10.30 11.86 -5.44
N LEU A 155 9.71 10.70 -5.73
CA LEU A 155 10.41 9.41 -5.75
C LEU A 155 10.40 8.83 -7.16
N THR A 156 11.59 8.66 -7.74
CA THR A 156 11.75 7.93 -8.99
C THR A 156 11.58 6.42 -8.74
N PRO A 157 10.83 5.67 -9.60
CA PRO A 157 10.37 6.07 -10.94
C PRO A 157 8.94 6.64 -10.98
N PHE A 158 8.31 7.00 -9.86
CA PHE A 158 6.89 7.40 -9.82
C PHE A 158 6.65 8.86 -10.21
N ASP A 159 7.70 9.69 -10.25
CA ASP A 159 7.67 11.13 -10.48
C ASP A 159 6.99 11.57 -11.80
N ARG A 160 6.79 10.62 -12.73
CA ARG A 160 6.11 10.87 -14.01
C ARG A 160 4.69 10.32 -14.08
N THR A 161 4.30 9.45 -13.14
CA THR A 161 2.94 8.91 -13.18
C THR A 161 1.92 9.92 -12.68
N LYS A 162 0.73 9.89 -13.30
CA LYS A 162 -0.45 10.63 -12.83
C LYS A 162 -1.49 9.70 -12.21
N LEU A 163 -1.19 8.41 -12.16
CA LEU A 163 -2.07 7.40 -11.60
C LEU A 163 -1.68 7.14 -10.14
N VAL A 164 -2.11 8.02 -9.26
CA VAL A 164 -1.88 7.89 -7.81
C VAL A 164 -3.24 7.87 -7.13
N PHE A 165 -3.63 6.67 -6.67
CA PHE A 165 -4.88 6.42 -6.00
C PHE A 165 -4.61 6.11 -4.53
N HIS A 166 -5.18 6.90 -3.63
CA HIS A 166 -5.07 6.66 -2.19
C HIS A 166 -6.45 6.67 -1.53
N SER A 167 -6.60 5.88 -0.48
CA SER A 167 -7.89 5.65 0.18
C SER A 167 -8.56 6.95 0.64
N ALA A 168 -7.80 7.89 1.19
CA ALA A 168 -8.33 9.17 1.64
C ALA A 168 -8.96 9.99 0.49
N GLY A 169 -8.32 10.04 -0.68
CA GLY A 169 -8.82 10.74 -1.87
C GLY A 169 -10.00 10.03 -2.53
N LEU A 170 -9.97 8.71 -2.55
CA LEU A 170 -11.06 7.88 -3.04
C LEU A 170 -12.26 7.85 -2.07
N GLY A 171 -12.08 8.19 -0.79
CA GLY A 171 -13.12 8.10 0.23
C GLY A 171 -13.49 6.66 0.62
N CYS A 172 -12.67 5.67 0.26
CA CYS A 172 -12.87 4.26 0.57
C CYS A 172 -11.54 3.50 0.53
N ARG A 173 -11.45 2.41 1.28
CA ARG A 173 -10.23 1.63 1.51
C ARG A 173 -10.34 0.22 0.94
N LYS A 174 -9.21 -0.37 0.56
CA LYS A 174 -9.08 -1.82 0.41
C LYS A 174 -9.33 -2.51 1.76
N PRO A 175 -10.03 -3.63 1.79
CA PRO A 175 -10.55 -4.46 0.70
C PRO A 175 -11.96 -4.09 0.21
N GLY A 176 -12.52 -2.92 0.55
CA GLY A 176 -13.86 -2.53 0.14
C GLY A 176 -14.01 -2.42 -1.39
N SER A 177 -15.06 -3.02 -1.95
CA SER A 177 -15.31 -3.04 -3.40
C SER A 177 -15.43 -1.63 -4.03
N ALA A 178 -15.84 -0.64 -3.24
CA ALA A 178 -15.92 0.75 -3.67
C ALA A 178 -14.55 1.34 -4.07
N PHE A 179 -13.45 0.86 -3.45
CA PHE A 179 -12.09 1.30 -3.79
C PHE A 179 -11.77 0.95 -5.26
N PHE A 180 -11.99 -0.30 -5.63
CA PHE A 180 -11.71 -0.81 -6.98
C PHE A 180 -12.61 -0.14 -8.03
N ARG A 181 -13.92 -0.09 -7.78
CA ARG A 181 -14.88 0.55 -8.70
C ARG A 181 -14.57 2.02 -8.97
N ARG A 182 -14.19 2.81 -7.96
CA ARG A 182 -13.85 4.23 -8.16
C ARG A 182 -12.58 4.41 -8.99
N ILE A 183 -11.63 3.49 -8.90
CA ILE A 183 -10.45 3.50 -9.77
C ILE A 183 -10.84 3.13 -11.20
N GLU A 184 -11.68 2.12 -11.42
CA GLU A 184 -12.20 1.76 -12.74
C GLU A 184 -12.90 2.93 -13.44
N GLU A 185 -13.77 3.63 -12.70
CA GLU A 185 -14.49 4.83 -13.20
C GLU A 185 -13.51 5.92 -13.64
N GLN A 186 -12.43 6.14 -12.90
CA GLN A 186 -11.41 7.16 -13.23
C GLN A 186 -10.50 6.73 -14.39
N LEU A 187 -10.19 5.44 -14.48
CA LEU A 187 -9.32 4.89 -15.53
C LEU A 187 -10.03 4.72 -16.86
N GLY A 188 -11.35 4.47 -16.85
CA GLY A 188 -12.15 4.20 -18.03
C GLY A 188 -11.79 2.87 -18.71
N VAL A 189 -11.38 1.86 -17.93
CA VAL A 189 -11.02 0.51 -18.41
C VAL A 189 -11.84 -0.55 -17.69
N VAL A 190 -11.96 -1.73 -18.29
CA VAL A 190 -12.68 -2.85 -17.67
C VAL A 190 -11.81 -3.56 -16.62
N PRO A 191 -12.41 -4.20 -15.61
CA PRO A 191 -11.67 -4.83 -14.50
C PRO A 191 -10.51 -5.74 -14.94
N GLY A 192 -10.74 -6.62 -15.90
CA GLY A 192 -9.71 -7.56 -16.39
C GLY A 192 -8.52 -6.92 -17.12
N GLU A 193 -8.56 -5.62 -17.42
CA GLU A 193 -7.44 -4.86 -17.98
C GLU A 193 -6.54 -4.22 -16.90
N ILE A 194 -6.90 -4.35 -15.60
CA ILE A 194 -6.16 -3.81 -14.48
C ILE A 194 -5.47 -4.94 -13.73
N LEU A 195 -4.20 -4.77 -13.43
CA LEU A 195 -3.43 -5.62 -12.53
C LEU A 195 -3.09 -4.85 -11.27
N LEU A 196 -3.42 -5.38 -10.10
CA LEU A 196 -2.91 -4.91 -8.82
C LEU A 196 -1.80 -5.83 -8.33
N VAL A 197 -0.69 -5.24 -7.92
CA VAL A 197 0.43 -5.93 -7.27
C VAL A 197 0.60 -5.35 -5.87
N GLY A 198 0.57 -6.18 -4.84
CA GLY A 198 0.72 -5.72 -3.46
C GLY A 198 1.14 -6.83 -2.52
N ASP A 199 1.58 -6.46 -1.31
CA ASP A 199 2.09 -7.38 -0.29
C ASP A 199 0.99 -7.88 0.67
N ASN A 200 -0.16 -7.21 0.70
CA ASN A 200 -1.28 -7.60 1.57
C ASN A 200 -2.22 -8.58 0.87
N TYR A 201 -2.21 -9.85 1.33
CA TYR A 201 -3.04 -10.90 0.74
C TYR A 201 -4.53 -10.53 0.69
N GLU A 202 -5.09 -10.01 1.79
CA GLU A 202 -6.51 -9.70 1.89
C GLU A 202 -6.89 -8.42 1.13
N GLY A 203 -6.07 -7.38 1.28
CA GLY A 203 -6.35 -6.05 0.73
C GLY A 203 -6.01 -5.92 -0.75
N ASP A 204 -4.91 -6.53 -1.19
CA ASP A 204 -4.42 -6.36 -2.55
C ASP A 204 -4.76 -7.56 -3.44
N TYR A 205 -4.41 -8.77 -2.99
CA TYR A 205 -4.58 -9.95 -3.85
C TYR A 205 -6.03 -10.43 -3.90
N ARG A 206 -6.59 -10.81 -2.74
CA ARG A 206 -7.94 -11.37 -2.69
C ARG A 206 -9.00 -10.34 -3.10
N ALA A 207 -8.92 -9.12 -2.57
CA ALA A 207 -9.91 -8.09 -2.86
C ALA A 207 -9.92 -7.65 -4.33
N ALA A 208 -8.74 -7.53 -4.96
CA ALA A 208 -8.66 -7.26 -6.40
C ALA A 208 -9.28 -8.39 -7.23
N ARG A 209 -9.04 -9.65 -6.85
CA ARG A 209 -9.66 -10.82 -7.50
C ARG A 209 -11.17 -10.83 -7.33
N GLU A 210 -11.70 -10.46 -6.16
CA GLU A 210 -13.13 -10.33 -5.91
C GLU A 210 -13.78 -9.18 -6.72
N ALA A 211 -12.97 -8.20 -7.15
CA ALA A 211 -13.36 -7.12 -8.05
C ALA A 211 -13.11 -7.44 -9.53
N ASP A 212 -12.84 -8.68 -9.89
CA ASP A 212 -12.53 -9.16 -11.25
C ASP A 212 -11.25 -8.55 -11.86
N TRP A 213 -10.36 -7.96 -11.05
CA TRP A 213 -9.04 -7.53 -11.49
C TRP A 213 -8.06 -8.69 -11.56
N CYS A 214 -7.01 -8.54 -12.39
CA CYS A 214 -5.84 -9.36 -12.25
C CYS A 214 -5.10 -8.96 -10.95
N ALA A 215 -4.47 -9.93 -10.29
CA ALA A 215 -3.73 -9.65 -9.07
C ALA A 215 -2.48 -10.51 -8.94
N CYS A 216 -1.40 -9.93 -8.41
CA CYS A 216 -0.22 -10.64 -7.96
C CYS A 216 0.06 -10.31 -6.48
N TRP A 217 0.37 -11.34 -5.70
CA TRP A 217 0.74 -11.20 -4.30
C TRP A 217 2.24 -11.20 -4.13
N LEU A 218 2.82 -10.07 -3.76
CA LEU A 218 4.24 -9.93 -3.52
C LEU A 218 4.60 -10.38 -2.10
N ARG A 219 5.52 -11.33 -1.99
CA ARG A 219 6.01 -11.87 -0.73
C ARG A 219 7.54 -11.75 -0.64
N ARG A 220 7.99 -10.54 -0.41
CA ARG A 220 9.43 -10.25 -0.30
C ARG A 220 10.10 -11.16 0.75
N GLY A 221 11.26 -11.74 0.42
CA GLY A 221 12.00 -12.65 1.30
C GLY A 221 11.43 -14.07 1.39
N HIS A 222 10.40 -14.40 0.61
CA HIS A 222 9.84 -15.76 0.53
C HIS A 222 9.98 -16.28 -0.91
N THR A 223 10.06 -17.60 -1.06
CA THR A 223 9.99 -18.21 -2.39
C THR A 223 8.54 -18.28 -2.84
N ALA A 224 8.25 -17.82 -4.06
CA ALA A 224 6.94 -18.00 -4.69
C ALA A 224 6.64 -19.49 -4.89
N THR A 225 5.47 -19.94 -4.42
CA THR A 225 5.08 -21.36 -4.42
C THR A 225 3.81 -21.61 -5.20
N ARG A 226 3.08 -20.55 -5.57
CA ARG A 226 1.78 -20.64 -6.26
C ARG A 226 1.72 -19.68 -7.44
N PRO A 227 0.91 -19.96 -8.46
CA PRO A 227 0.61 -18.98 -9.50
C PRO A 227 0.09 -17.66 -8.90
N GLY A 228 0.59 -16.53 -9.39
CA GLY A 228 0.23 -15.20 -8.88
C GLY A 228 0.99 -14.75 -7.62
N GLU A 229 1.83 -15.60 -7.01
CA GLU A 229 2.81 -15.16 -6.01
C GLU A 229 4.08 -14.65 -6.71
N LEU A 230 4.66 -13.60 -6.15
CA LEU A 230 5.96 -13.04 -6.55
C LEU A 230 6.85 -12.93 -5.31
N SER A 231 8.12 -13.20 -5.46
CA SER A 231 9.14 -12.92 -4.43
C SER A 231 9.90 -11.62 -4.70
N ASP A 232 9.88 -11.19 -5.95
CA ASP A 232 10.56 -10.01 -6.49
C ASP A 232 9.72 -9.44 -7.63
N LEU A 233 9.66 -8.12 -7.77
CA LEU A 233 8.83 -7.48 -8.79
C LEU A 233 9.32 -7.76 -10.22
N ARG A 234 10.59 -8.06 -10.43
CA ARG A 234 11.14 -8.43 -11.73
C ARG A 234 10.51 -9.68 -12.31
N GLU A 235 9.98 -10.57 -11.45
CA GLU A 235 9.25 -11.76 -11.90
C GLU A 235 7.95 -11.41 -12.65
N LEU A 236 7.44 -10.18 -12.49
CA LEU A 236 6.28 -9.68 -13.23
C LEU A 236 6.58 -9.47 -14.72
N ILE A 237 7.84 -9.13 -15.05
CA ILE A 237 8.24 -8.79 -16.43
C ILE A 237 7.91 -9.91 -17.43
N PRO A 238 8.30 -11.17 -17.21
CA PRO A 238 7.96 -12.24 -18.16
C PRO A 238 6.48 -12.65 -18.15
N LEU A 239 5.70 -12.30 -17.11
CA LEU A 239 4.30 -12.69 -17.00
C LEU A 239 3.38 -11.82 -17.85
N ILE A 240 3.77 -10.57 -18.14
CA ILE A 240 3.01 -9.64 -18.95
C ILE A 240 3.55 -9.69 -20.39
N ALA A 241 2.72 -10.15 -21.31
CA ALA A 241 3.10 -10.23 -22.73
C ALA A 241 3.38 -8.83 -23.31
N SER A 242 4.35 -8.74 -24.22
CA SER A 242 4.51 -7.54 -25.06
C SER A 242 3.28 -7.40 -25.96
N SER A 243 2.70 -6.22 -26.01
CA SER A 243 1.57 -5.88 -26.91
C SER A 243 2.01 -5.88 -28.37
#